data_2e4e21cc0c89130af2b45dad687648e8
#
_entry.id   2e4e21cc0c89130af2b45dad687648e8
#
_cell.length_a   1.000
_cell.length_b   1.000
_cell.length_c   1.000
_cell.angle_alpha   90.00
_cell.angle_beta   90.00
_cell.angle_gamma   90.00
#
_symmetry.space_group_name_H-M   'P 1'
#
loop_
_entity.id
_entity.type
_entity.pdbx_description
1 polymer ?
#
loop_
_entity_poly.entity_id
_entity_poly.type
_entity_poly.pdbx_seq_one_letter_code
_entity_poly.pdbx_strand_id
1 'polypeptide(L)'
;MYKRQIELNKRNYLRTCDILAKKYLGKAFQSSIFIPPLKRVLKCNNYQEANELSKKITGKGLSKQSWHLKSKISEVQQISKLSNKLYEGHPECSFKMLKKEPLKAKKKSVSGIFERLDLLKRVGLDPLSVNLKLENNSSIKIDDVLDSMVLFVTAFRIVEGNHLCLEKIEITDSDN
;
A
#
# COMPACT_ATOMS: atom_id res chain seq x y z
N MET A 1 -6.09 8.68 8.17
CA MET A 1 -6.67 7.98 9.33
C MET A 1 -5.64 7.12 10.07
N TYR A 2 -4.50 7.74 10.46
CA TYR A 2 -3.45 7.10 11.27
C TYR A 2 -3.74 7.14 12.79
N LYS A 3 -4.91 7.59 13.21
CA LYS A 3 -5.24 7.83 14.62
C LYS A 3 -5.66 6.60 15.43
N ARG A 4 -5.82 5.44 14.82
CA ARG A 4 -6.12 4.19 15.56
C ARG A 4 -5.11 3.12 15.20
N GLN A 5 -3.88 3.25 15.72
CA GLN A 5 -3.23 2.02 16.13
C GLN A 5 -3.98 1.58 17.40
N ILE A 6 -5.01 0.78 17.18
CA ILE A 6 -5.68 0.02 18.22
C ILE A 6 -4.58 -0.63 19.07
N GLU A 7 -4.68 -0.55 20.38
CA GLU A 7 -3.93 -1.41 21.32
C GLU A 7 -4.26 -2.85 20.91
N LEU A 8 -3.39 -3.43 20.12
CA LEU A 8 -3.56 -4.76 19.58
C LEU A 8 -3.40 -5.73 20.73
N ASN A 9 -4.49 -6.33 21.17
CA ASN A 9 -4.48 -7.53 21.99
C ASN A 9 -3.46 -8.52 21.39
N LYS A 10 -2.75 -9.26 22.23
CA LYS A 10 -1.68 -10.21 21.87
C LYS A 10 -2.01 -11.19 20.73
N ARG A 11 -3.26 -11.29 20.29
CA ARG A 11 -3.74 -12.19 19.23
C ARG A 11 -4.00 -11.53 17.89
N ASN A 12 -4.10 -10.20 17.79
CA ASN A 12 -4.47 -9.53 16.54
C ASN A 12 -3.48 -8.41 16.19
N TYR A 13 -2.30 -8.78 15.70
CA TYR A 13 -1.24 -7.85 15.28
C TYR A 13 -1.41 -7.33 13.85
N LEU A 14 -2.46 -7.77 13.14
CA LEU A 14 -2.76 -7.33 11.78
C LEU A 14 -3.78 -6.18 11.82
N ARG A 15 -3.55 -5.16 11.01
CA ARG A 15 -4.53 -4.09 10.80
C ARG A 15 -5.67 -4.63 9.93
N THR A 16 -6.91 -4.26 10.24
CA THR A 16 -8.08 -4.64 9.45
C THR A 16 -7.93 -4.24 7.99
N CYS A 17 -7.45 -3.03 7.70
CA CYS A 17 -7.21 -2.57 6.33
C CYS A 17 -6.23 -3.46 5.56
N ASP A 18 -5.17 -4.01 6.21
CA ASP A 18 -4.22 -4.91 5.55
C ASP A 18 -4.87 -6.26 5.20
N ILE A 19 -5.69 -6.78 6.10
CA ILE A 19 -6.45 -8.03 5.88
C ILE A 19 -7.42 -7.85 4.70
N LEU A 20 -8.18 -6.76 4.72
CA LEU A 20 -9.14 -6.44 3.67
C LEU A 20 -8.46 -6.17 2.34
N ALA A 21 -7.32 -5.47 2.32
CA ALA A 21 -6.54 -5.25 1.11
C ALA A 21 -6.02 -6.56 0.51
N LYS A 22 -5.55 -7.49 1.34
CA LYS A 22 -5.15 -8.83 0.88
C LYS A 22 -6.32 -9.62 0.30
N LYS A 23 -7.46 -9.62 0.99
CA LYS A 23 -8.70 -10.25 0.49
C LYS A 23 -9.14 -9.62 -0.82
N TYR A 24 -9.17 -8.29 -0.88
CA TYR A 24 -9.52 -7.53 -2.08
C TYR A 24 -8.63 -7.87 -3.27
N LEU A 25 -7.31 -7.91 -3.10
CA LEU A 25 -6.37 -8.24 -4.17
C LEU A 25 -6.39 -9.72 -4.58
N GLY A 26 -6.76 -10.62 -3.67
CA GLY A 26 -6.79 -12.06 -3.90
C GLY A 26 -5.41 -12.71 -3.93
N LYS A 27 -5.38 -14.05 -4.03
CA LYS A 27 -4.16 -14.88 -3.90
C LYS A 27 -3.00 -14.43 -4.82
N ALA A 28 -3.30 -14.00 -6.04
CA ALA A 28 -2.28 -13.63 -7.02
C ALA A 28 -1.48 -12.37 -6.64
N PHE A 29 -2.10 -11.41 -5.93
CA PHE A 29 -1.53 -10.10 -5.66
C PHE A 29 -1.43 -9.74 -4.17
N GLN A 30 -1.99 -10.55 -3.26
CA GLN A 30 -1.96 -10.28 -1.81
C GLN A 30 -0.55 -10.12 -1.23
N SER A 31 0.47 -10.72 -1.86
CA SER A 31 1.87 -10.60 -1.44
C SER A 31 2.44 -9.18 -1.60
N SER A 32 1.78 -8.30 -2.36
CA SER A 32 2.16 -6.89 -2.48
C SER A 32 1.81 -6.08 -1.23
N ILE A 33 0.90 -6.58 -0.38
CA ILE A 33 0.55 -5.93 0.88
C ILE A 33 1.56 -6.31 1.96
N PHE A 34 2.43 -5.37 2.30
CA PHE A 34 3.40 -5.52 3.39
C PHE A 34 2.76 -5.12 4.70
N ILE A 35 2.86 -6.01 5.69
CA ILE A 35 2.40 -5.71 7.05
C ILE A 35 3.42 -4.77 7.70
N PRO A 36 3.03 -3.57 8.14
CA PRO A 36 3.96 -2.67 8.80
C PRO A 36 4.41 -3.24 10.15
N PRO A 37 5.64 -2.92 10.59
CA PRO A 37 6.13 -3.35 11.89
C PRO A 37 5.27 -2.80 13.03
N LEU A 38 5.16 -3.57 14.12
CA LEU A 38 4.51 -3.08 15.34
C LEU A 38 5.25 -1.86 15.92
N LYS A 39 4.53 -0.96 16.60
CA LYS A 39 5.14 0.22 17.25
C LYS A 39 6.35 -0.11 18.12
N ARG A 40 6.27 -1.22 18.89
CA ARG A 40 7.37 -1.66 19.75
C ARG A 40 8.59 -2.07 18.91
N VAL A 41 8.35 -2.75 17.79
CA VAL A 41 9.40 -3.19 16.86
C VAL A 41 10.06 -1.99 16.15
N LEU A 42 9.30 -0.95 15.85
CA LEU A 42 9.82 0.30 15.27
C LEU A 42 10.79 1.05 16.21
N LYS A 43 10.75 0.78 17.52
CA LYS A 43 11.65 1.41 18.52
C LYS A 43 13.02 0.73 18.60
N CYS A 44 13.19 -0.48 18.04
CA CYS A 44 14.45 -1.19 18.04
C CYS A 44 15.51 -0.44 17.23
N ASN A 45 16.77 -0.54 17.65
CA ASN A 45 17.88 0.18 17.02
C ASN A 45 18.39 -0.52 15.73
N ASN A 46 18.27 -1.82 15.65
CA ASN A 46 18.75 -2.61 14.51
C ASN A 46 17.74 -3.70 14.12
N TYR A 47 17.98 -4.26 12.92
CA TYR A 47 17.09 -5.28 12.36
C TYR A 47 17.04 -6.57 13.17
N GLN A 48 18.18 -7.00 13.75
CA GLN A 48 18.24 -8.26 14.48
C GLN A 48 17.35 -8.20 15.73
N GLU A 49 17.51 -7.16 16.54
CA GLU A 49 16.67 -6.89 17.71
C GLU A 49 15.17 -6.80 17.31
N ALA A 50 14.87 -6.07 16.24
CA ALA A 50 13.52 -5.92 15.72
C ALA A 50 12.90 -7.25 15.27
N ASN A 51 13.68 -8.10 14.60
CA ASN A 51 13.23 -9.40 14.13
C ASN A 51 12.97 -10.38 15.28
N GLU A 52 13.83 -10.40 16.28
CA GLU A 52 13.65 -11.21 17.50
C GLU A 52 12.41 -10.78 18.29
N LEU A 53 12.25 -9.46 18.49
CA LEU A 53 11.07 -8.91 19.16
C LEU A 53 9.79 -9.21 18.38
N SER A 54 9.82 -9.11 17.05
CA SER A 54 8.70 -9.49 16.19
C SER A 54 8.32 -10.95 16.37
N LYS A 55 9.30 -11.86 16.31
CA LYS A 55 9.06 -13.30 16.55
C LYS A 55 8.45 -13.56 17.92
N LYS A 56 8.95 -12.90 18.96
CA LYS A 56 8.44 -13.04 20.33
C LYS A 56 6.98 -12.61 20.49
N ILE A 57 6.58 -11.54 19.78
CA ILE A 57 5.23 -10.97 19.90
C ILE A 57 4.24 -11.67 18.97
N THR A 58 4.65 -11.92 17.70
CA THR A 58 3.72 -12.34 16.64
C THR A 58 3.88 -13.80 16.24
N GLY A 59 4.92 -14.49 16.73
CA GLY A 59 5.32 -15.81 16.25
C GLY A 59 5.99 -15.80 14.87
N LYS A 60 6.14 -14.63 14.23
CA LYS A 60 6.71 -14.47 12.88
C LYS A 60 7.83 -13.46 12.86
N GLY A 61 8.85 -13.74 12.05
CA GLY A 61 9.94 -12.81 11.80
C GLY A 61 9.49 -11.56 11.04
N LEU A 62 10.26 -10.50 11.16
CA LEU A 62 10.09 -9.27 10.41
C LEU A 62 10.81 -9.36 9.06
N SER A 63 10.14 -9.03 7.96
CA SER A 63 10.82 -8.96 6.66
C SER A 63 11.76 -7.73 6.62
N LYS A 64 12.89 -7.85 5.90
CA LYS A 64 13.79 -6.71 5.68
C LYS A 64 13.06 -5.55 4.99
N GLN A 65 12.15 -5.84 4.07
CA GLN A 65 11.33 -4.82 3.40
C GLN A 65 10.46 -4.04 4.40
N SER A 66 9.79 -4.75 5.32
CA SER A 66 9.01 -4.08 6.38
C SER A 66 9.90 -3.27 7.33
N TRP A 67 11.11 -3.74 7.63
CA TRP A 67 12.06 -3.00 8.45
C TRP A 67 12.51 -1.69 7.78
N HIS A 68 12.79 -1.72 6.48
CA HIS A 68 13.20 -0.52 5.73
C HIS A 68 12.11 0.55 5.63
N LEU A 69 10.85 0.22 5.95
CA LEU A 69 9.79 1.22 6.05
C LEU A 69 9.85 2.06 7.34
N LYS A 70 10.71 1.71 8.31
CA LYS A 70 10.78 2.38 9.61
C LYS A 70 10.94 3.89 9.52
N SER A 71 11.92 4.38 8.73
CA SER A 71 12.16 5.83 8.57
C SER A 71 10.94 6.52 7.97
N LYS A 72 10.41 5.98 6.88
CA LYS A 72 9.23 6.52 6.20
C LYS A 72 7.98 6.54 7.09
N ILE A 73 7.77 5.48 7.90
CA ILE A 73 6.68 5.44 8.86
C ILE A 73 6.85 6.55 9.90
N SER A 74 8.07 6.78 10.41
CA SER A 74 8.35 7.85 11.38
C SER A 74 8.10 9.24 10.80
N GLU A 75 8.54 9.49 9.57
CA GLU A 75 8.31 10.75 8.85
C GLU A 75 6.80 11.01 8.65
N VAL A 76 6.06 10.00 8.16
CA VAL A 76 4.62 10.08 7.97
C VAL A 76 3.88 10.31 9.29
N GLN A 77 4.33 9.69 10.40
CA GLN A 77 3.75 9.93 11.73
C GLN A 77 3.92 11.37 12.21
N GLN A 78 5.02 12.03 11.85
CA GLN A 78 5.21 13.45 12.16
C GLN A 78 4.26 14.33 11.34
N ILE A 79 4.16 14.10 10.04
CA ILE A 79 3.26 14.82 9.14
C ILE A 79 1.78 14.61 9.53
N SER A 80 1.40 13.41 9.95
CA SER A 80 0.03 13.09 10.35
C SER A 80 -0.47 13.84 11.59
N LYS A 81 0.45 14.38 12.39
CA LYS A 81 0.11 15.26 13.51
C LYS A 81 -0.29 16.67 13.03
N LEU A 82 0.21 17.07 11.88
CA LEU A 82 0.02 18.40 11.30
C LEU A 82 -1.19 18.45 10.35
N SER A 83 -1.65 17.31 9.84
CA SER A 83 -2.74 17.25 8.88
C SER A 83 -3.65 16.05 9.14
N ASN A 84 -4.97 16.29 9.09
CA ASN A 84 -6.01 15.25 9.10
C ASN A 84 -6.38 14.75 7.71
N LYS A 85 -5.75 15.31 6.66
CA LYS A 85 -6.00 14.98 5.25
C LYS A 85 -4.98 13.97 4.67
N LEU A 86 -4.34 13.19 5.52
CA LEU A 86 -3.39 12.16 5.09
C LEU A 86 -4.11 10.81 4.99
N TYR A 87 -4.05 10.22 3.82
CA TYR A 87 -4.66 8.92 3.50
C TYR A 87 -3.59 7.91 3.12
N GLU A 88 -3.78 6.65 3.50
CA GLU A 88 -2.95 5.54 3.04
C GLU A 88 -3.56 4.93 1.78
N GLY A 89 -2.84 4.94 0.68
CA GLY A 89 -3.23 4.33 -0.58
C GLY A 89 -2.31 3.15 -0.95
N HIS A 90 -2.86 2.15 -1.64
CA HIS A 90 -2.06 1.04 -2.15
C HIS A 90 -2.24 0.93 -3.68
N PRO A 91 -1.17 1.09 -4.50
CA PRO A 91 -1.26 1.16 -5.95
C PRO A 91 -1.99 -0.03 -6.59
N GLU A 92 -1.70 -1.26 -6.17
CA GLU A 92 -2.37 -2.45 -6.72
C GLU A 92 -3.88 -2.47 -6.42
N CYS A 93 -4.30 -1.99 -5.24
CA CYS A 93 -5.72 -1.84 -4.91
C CYS A 93 -6.37 -0.78 -5.79
N SER A 94 -5.68 0.34 -6.03
CA SER A 94 -6.14 1.42 -6.88
C SER A 94 -6.29 0.98 -8.35
N PHE A 95 -5.31 0.27 -8.90
CA PHE A 95 -5.40 -0.30 -10.25
C PHE A 95 -6.54 -1.31 -10.37
N LYS A 96 -6.70 -2.22 -9.40
CA LYS A 96 -7.82 -3.16 -9.39
C LYS A 96 -9.16 -2.44 -9.35
N MET A 97 -9.27 -1.36 -8.56
CA MET A 97 -10.48 -0.55 -8.49
C MET A 97 -10.80 0.12 -9.83
N LEU A 98 -9.80 0.67 -10.54
CA LEU A 98 -9.98 1.25 -11.86
C LEU A 98 -10.44 0.21 -12.89
N LYS A 99 -9.87 -0.98 -12.82
CA LYS A 99 -10.20 -2.08 -13.73
C LYS A 99 -11.56 -2.69 -13.46
N LYS A 100 -12.02 -2.68 -12.21
CA LYS A 100 -13.22 -3.38 -11.69
C LYS A 100 -13.14 -4.92 -11.77
N GLU A 101 -11.98 -5.46 -12.11
CA GLU A 101 -11.67 -6.88 -12.26
C GLU A 101 -10.27 -7.16 -11.69
N PRO A 102 -9.90 -8.44 -11.43
CA PRO A 102 -8.53 -8.78 -11.06
C PRO A 102 -7.52 -8.35 -12.13
N LEU A 103 -6.37 -7.86 -11.68
CA LEU A 103 -5.24 -7.59 -12.57
C LEU A 103 -4.72 -8.92 -13.14
N LYS A 104 -4.31 -8.90 -14.41
CA LYS A 104 -3.88 -10.11 -15.14
C LYS A 104 -2.39 -10.40 -14.94
N ALA A 105 -1.58 -9.35 -14.77
CA ALA A 105 -0.14 -9.49 -14.78
C ALA A 105 0.56 -8.69 -13.67
N LYS A 106 1.71 -9.20 -13.22
CA LYS A 106 2.55 -8.55 -12.21
C LYS A 106 3.11 -7.23 -12.75
N LYS A 107 3.22 -6.20 -11.90
CA LYS A 107 3.61 -4.84 -12.28
C LYS A 107 4.97 -4.73 -12.99
N LYS A 108 5.90 -5.67 -12.74
CA LYS A 108 7.23 -5.69 -13.37
C LYS A 108 7.29 -6.47 -14.69
N SER A 109 6.22 -7.13 -15.10
CA SER A 109 6.16 -7.78 -16.42
C SER A 109 5.73 -6.78 -17.47
N VAL A 110 6.15 -7.02 -18.72
CA VAL A 110 5.77 -6.17 -19.86
C VAL A 110 4.25 -6.03 -19.97
N SER A 111 3.52 -7.16 -19.93
CA SER A 111 2.05 -7.16 -19.94
C SER A 111 1.43 -6.42 -18.75
N GLY A 112 2.06 -6.49 -17.57
CA GLY A 112 1.60 -5.76 -16.39
C GLY A 112 1.81 -4.26 -16.50
N ILE A 113 2.90 -3.82 -17.11
CA ILE A 113 3.15 -2.40 -17.41
C ILE A 113 2.10 -1.90 -18.41
N PHE A 114 1.89 -2.59 -19.53
CA PHE A 114 0.90 -2.19 -20.53
C PHE A 114 -0.53 -2.17 -19.95
N GLU A 115 -0.91 -3.15 -19.12
CA GLU A 115 -2.21 -3.17 -18.45
C GLU A 115 -2.42 -1.90 -17.61
N ARG A 116 -1.41 -1.47 -16.87
CA ARG A 116 -1.50 -0.27 -16.01
C ARG A 116 -1.49 1.02 -16.80
N LEU A 117 -0.70 1.10 -17.87
CA LEU A 117 -0.71 2.23 -18.81
C LEU A 117 -2.11 2.42 -19.44
N ASP A 118 -2.73 1.35 -19.90
CA ASP A 118 -4.06 1.38 -20.48
C ASP A 118 -5.12 1.84 -19.48
N LEU A 119 -5.06 1.33 -18.24
CA LEU A 119 -5.97 1.75 -17.17
C LEU A 119 -5.84 3.25 -16.83
N LEU A 120 -4.62 3.80 -16.81
CA LEU A 120 -4.40 5.22 -16.57
C LEU A 120 -4.92 6.07 -17.75
N LYS A 121 -4.69 5.65 -18.99
CA LYS A 121 -5.24 6.32 -20.19
C LYS A 121 -6.77 6.39 -20.16
N ARG A 122 -7.45 5.32 -19.75
CA ARG A 122 -8.92 5.29 -19.66
C ARG A 122 -9.51 6.30 -18.67
N VAL A 123 -8.73 6.74 -17.70
CA VAL A 123 -9.14 7.79 -16.74
C VAL A 123 -8.57 9.17 -17.10
N GLY A 124 -8.10 9.35 -18.34
CA GLY A 124 -7.61 10.63 -18.85
C GLY A 124 -6.19 10.97 -18.46
N LEU A 125 -5.44 10.06 -17.85
CA LEU A 125 -4.06 10.27 -17.46
C LEU A 125 -3.12 9.45 -18.34
N ASP A 126 -2.63 10.05 -19.43
CA ASP A 126 -1.66 9.39 -20.31
C ASP A 126 -0.24 9.61 -19.79
N PRO A 127 0.44 8.55 -19.28
CA PRO A 127 1.81 8.66 -18.81
C PRO A 127 2.81 9.11 -19.88
N LEU A 128 2.51 8.86 -21.16
CA LEU A 128 3.38 9.24 -22.26
C LEU A 128 3.25 10.72 -22.64
N SER A 129 2.10 11.34 -22.33
CA SER A 129 1.88 12.78 -22.58
C SER A 129 2.43 13.66 -21.44
N VAL A 130 2.64 13.08 -20.27
CA VAL A 130 3.34 13.76 -19.18
C VAL A 130 4.80 13.89 -19.59
N ASN A 131 5.22 15.09 -19.94
CA ASN A 131 6.61 15.39 -20.26
C ASN A 131 7.44 15.28 -18.97
N LEU A 132 7.60 14.03 -18.52
CA LEU A 132 8.48 13.69 -17.43
C LEU A 132 9.88 14.02 -17.95
N LYS A 133 10.40 15.22 -17.62
CA LYS A 133 11.82 15.48 -17.61
C LYS A 133 12.45 14.54 -16.59
N LEU A 134 12.43 13.26 -16.92
CA LEU A 134 13.25 12.26 -16.28
C LEU A 134 14.65 12.58 -16.77
N GLU A 135 15.25 13.63 -16.20
CA GLU A 135 16.69 13.79 -16.26
C GLU A 135 17.26 12.42 -15.97
N ASN A 136 18.30 12.02 -16.66
CA ASN A 136 18.97 10.70 -16.67
C ASN A 136 19.16 10.06 -15.27
N ASN A 137 18.10 10.02 -14.48
CA ASN A 137 18.08 9.48 -13.15
C ASN A 137 17.75 7.99 -13.25
N SER A 138 18.80 7.17 -13.49
CA SER A 138 18.75 5.72 -13.63
C SER A 138 18.12 4.98 -12.43
N SER A 139 17.79 5.70 -11.35
CA SER A 139 17.17 5.14 -10.16
C SER A 139 15.63 5.06 -10.22
N ILE A 140 14.98 5.83 -11.11
CA ILE A 140 13.51 5.85 -11.22
C ILE A 140 13.06 4.69 -12.12
N LYS A 141 12.18 3.85 -11.59
CA LYS A 141 11.62 2.70 -12.31
C LYS A 141 10.23 3.04 -12.83
N ILE A 142 9.87 2.47 -13.98
CA ILE A 142 8.56 2.69 -14.58
C ILE A 142 7.40 2.29 -13.65
N ASP A 143 7.57 1.22 -12.88
CA ASP A 143 6.54 0.80 -11.93
C ASP A 143 6.34 1.84 -10.80
N ASP A 144 7.37 2.54 -10.36
CA ASP A 144 7.26 3.61 -9.35
C ASP A 144 6.51 4.83 -9.93
N VAL A 145 6.73 5.15 -11.22
CA VAL A 145 5.99 6.21 -11.93
C VAL A 145 4.51 5.85 -12.02
N LEU A 146 4.19 4.65 -12.49
CA LEU A 146 2.81 4.19 -12.61
C LEU A 146 2.09 4.12 -11.25
N ASP A 147 2.79 3.66 -10.21
CA ASP A 147 2.28 3.63 -8.84
C ASP A 147 1.95 5.04 -8.33
N SER A 148 2.81 6.04 -8.58
CA SER A 148 2.53 7.43 -8.18
C SER A 148 1.34 8.02 -8.95
N MET A 149 1.23 7.73 -10.25
CA MET A 149 0.12 8.24 -11.06
C MET A 149 -1.24 7.66 -10.65
N VAL A 150 -1.32 6.37 -10.35
CA VAL A 150 -2.58 5.78 -9.87
C VAL A 150 -2.96 6.27 -8.47
N LEU A 151 -1.97 6.59 -7.62
CA LEU A 151 -2.23 7.20 -6.31
C LEU A 151 -2.71 8.65 -6.46
N PHE A 152 -2.24 9.40 -7.46
CA PHE A 152 -2.79 10.71 -7.81
C PHE A 152 -4.28 10.61 -8.19
N VAL A 153 -4.64 9.66 -9.08
CA VAL A 153 -6.04 9.37 -9.42
C VAL A 153 -6.86 9.02 -8.17
N THR A 154 -6.27 8.23 -7.27
CA THR A 154 -6.92 7.85 -6.01
C THR A 154 -7.18 9.06 -5.11
N ALA A 155 -6.19 9.97 -4.99
CA ALA A 155 -6.34 11.20 -4.21
C ALA A 155 -7.47 12.08 -4.77
N PHE A 156 -7.55 12.23 -6.10
CA PHE A 156 -8.63 12.95 -6.76
C PHE A 156 -10.01 12.33 -6.46
N ARG A 157 -10.12 11.00 -6.54
CA ARG A 157 -11.36 10.28 -6.21
C ARG A 157 -11.76 10.38 -4.74
N ILE A 158 -10.77 10.54 -3.82
CA ILE A 158 -11.06 10.81 -2.41
C ILE A 158 -11.73 12.19 -2.25
N VAL A 159 -11.23 13.20 -2.94
CA VAL A 159 -11.81 14.55 -2.92
C VAL A 159 -13.24 14.54 -3.46
N GLU A 160 -13.50 13.78 -4.52
CA GLU A 160 -14.83 13.63 -5.12
C GLU A 160 -15.78 12.71 -4.32
N GLY A 161 -15.32 12.09 -3.25
CA GLY A 161 -16.12 11.11 -2.48
C GLY A 161 -16.34 9.77 -3.20
N ASN A 162 -15.67 9.52 -4.32
CA ASN A 162 -15.81 8.34 -5.17
C ASN A 162 -14.61 7.39 -5.02
N HIS A 163 -14.36 6.92 -3.80
CA HIS A 163 -13.23 6.06 -3.47
C HIS A 163 -13.65 4.83 -2.67
N LEU A 164 -12.86 3.77 -2.74
CA LEU A 164 -13.02 2.57 -1.94
C LEU A 164 -12.25 2.72 -0.62
N CYS A 165 -12.97 2.69 0.51
CA CYS A 165 -12.37 2.69 1.84
C CYS A 165 -12.42 1.28 2.44
N LEU A 166 -11.28 0.61 2.51
CA LEU A 166 -11.18 -0.77 3.00
C LEU A 166 -11.43 -0.93 4.50
N GLU A 167 -11.39 0.15 5.28
CA GLU A 167 -11.72 0.09 6.72
C GLU A 167 -13.22 0.05 7.01
N LYS A 168 -14.06 0.47 6.04
CA LYS A 168 -15.52 0.53 6.17
C LYS A 168 -16.25 -0.69 5.60
N ILE A 169 -15.52 -1.64 5.03
CA ILE A 169 -16.13 -2.87 4.51
C ILE A 169 -16.40 -3.80 5.69
N GLU A 170 -17.66 -4.00 6.02
CA GLU A 170 -18.07 -5.07 6.92
C GLU A 170 -17.74 -6.42 6.28
N ILE A 171 -17.03 -7.28 7.02
CA ILE A 171 -16.77 -8.65 6.57
C ILE A 171 -18.08 -9.41 6.78
N THR A 172 -18.92 -9.49 5.75
CA THR A 172 -19.99 -10.48 5.75
C THR A 172 -19.35 -11.85 5.53
N ASP A 173 -19.45 -12.73 6.52
CA ASP A 173 -19.04 -14.15 6.46
C ASP A 173 -19.93 -14.95 5.50
N SER A 174 -19.91 -14.61 4.25
CA SER A 174 -20.58 -15.39 3.21
C SER A 174 -19.59 -15.82 2.16
N ASP A 175 -18.68 -16.72 2.54
CA ASP A 175 -18.00 -17.64 1.62
C ASP A 175 -17.23 -18.69 2.48
N ASN A 176 -18.01 -19.65 3.01
CA ASN A 176 -17.51 -20.97 3.36
C ASN A 176 -17.36 -21.82 2.10
#